data_2eb8927b74b8757e8e3f2c74dcc65d4a
#
_entry.id   2eb8927b74b8757e8e3f2c74dcc65d4a
#
_cell.length_a   1.000
_cell.length_b   1.000
_cell.length_c   1.000
_cell.angle_alpha   90.00
_cell.angle_beta   90.00
_cell.angle_gamma   90.00
#
_symmetry.space_group_name_H-M   'P 1'
#
loop_
_entity.id
_entity.type
_entity.pdbx_description
1 polymer ?
#
loop_
_entity_poly.entity_id
_entity_poly.type
_entity_poly.pdbx_seq_one_letter_code
_entity_poly.pdbx_strand_id
1 'polypeptide(L)'
;QYRYEMPRMLGDLIYYSFGIGKMHWYPQKALHGFRGTLVDESGRVESPDFISDYRLWFQMQAPGLNPDSTHIGWNDHGAATYKLPERLHPTAWTGEMACEMIRNYEGINNQPLFLKISFARPHSPYDPPQRLLDEYANRDIPAPWIGEWCKDKPYAKLKDPQKVKKDAPYGNFGDE
;
A
#
# COMPACT_ATOMS: atom_id res chain seq x y z
N GLN A 1 23.14 2.77 -1.72
CA GLN A 1 22.87 2.19 -3.05
C GLN A 1 23.43 0.79 -3.11
N TYR A 2 22.64 -0.17 -3.57
CA TYR A 2 23.12 -1.54 -3.81
C TYR A 2 23.91 -1.57 -5.12
N ARG A 3 24.94 -2.40 -5.17
CA ARG A 3 25.77 -2.57 -6.38
C ARG A 3 24.96 -3.17 -7.54
N TYR A 4 23.98 -4.03 -7.19
CA TYR A 4 23.12 -4.70 -8.15
C TYR A 4 21.66 -4.41 -7.79
N GLU A 5 20.93 -3.89 -8.75
CA GLU A 5 19.49 -3.63 -8.66
C GLU A 5 18.82 -4.41 -9.79
N MET A 6 17.89 -5.30 -9.43
CA MET A 6 17.25 -6.20 -10.39
C MET A 6 16.65 -5.48 -11.62
N PRO A 7 15.95 -4.33 -11.48
CA PRO A 7 15.40 -3.66 -12.66
C PRO A 7 16.48 -3.14 -13.61
N ARG A 8 17.63 -2.74 -13.08
CA ARG A 8 18.78 -2.32 -13.88
C ARG A 8 19.36 -3.49 -14.67
N MET A 9 19.56 -4.63 -13.99
CA MET A 9 20.07 -5.85 -14.63
C MET A 9 19.12 -6.35 -15.71
N LEU A 10 17.81 -6.27 -15.49
CA LEU A 10 16.81 -6.59 -16.50
C LEU A 10 16.84 -5.61 -17.68
N GLY A 11 17.10 -4.32 -17.41
CA GLY A 11 17.31 -3.32 -18.45
C GLY A 11 18.50 -3.62 -19.36
N ASP A 12 19.59 -4.17 -18.80
CA ASP A 12 20.75 -4.64 -19.57
C ASP A 12 20.41 -5.86 -20.45
N LEU A 13 19.35 -6.60 -20.11
CA LEU A 13 18.77 -7.71 -20.87
C LEU A 13 17.57 -7.27 -21.74
N ILE A 14 17.52 -5.98 -22.11
CA ILE A 14 16.50 -5.35 -22.95
C ILE A 14 15.06 -5.31 -22.37
N TYR A 15 14.85 -5.65 -21.09
CA TYR A 15 13.51 -5.48 -20.50
C TYR A 15 13.14 -4.02 -20.30
N TYR A 16 11.89 -3.69 -20.60
CA TYR A 16 11.30 -2.44 -20.14
C TYR A 16 10.74 -2.65 -18.73
N SER A 17 11.35 -2.01 -17.74
CA SER A 17 10.96 -2.17 -16.34
C SER A 17 10.21 -0.96 -15.83
N PHE A 18 9.02 -1.17 -15.24
CA PHE A 18 8.18 -0.12 -14.70
C PHE A 18 7.59 -0.54 -13.34
N GLY A 19 7.41 0.44 -12.44
CA GLY A 19 6.89 0.20 -11.09
C GLY A 19 5.62 1.00 -10.82
N ILE A 20 4.59 0.36 -10.24
CA ILE A 20 3.33 1.01 -9.87
C ILE A 20 2.98 0.68 -8.41
N GLY A 21 2.59 1.70 -7.65
CA GLY A 21 2.15 1.60 -6.27
C GLY A 21 3.24 1.83 -5.24
N LYS A 22 3.22 1.11 -4.12
CA LYS A 22 4.13 1.33 -3.00
C LYS A 22 5.53 0.79 -3.28
N MET A 23 6.52 1.67 -3.25
CA MET A 23 7.92 1.31 -3.46
C MET A 23 8.74 1.29 -2.16
N HIS A 24 8.38 2.14 -1.20
CA HIS A 24 9.05 2.26 0.09
C HIS A 24 10.52 2.65 -0.02
N TRP A 25 10.86 3.45 -1.02
CA TRP A 25 12.22 3.93 -1.25
C TRP A 25 12.48 5.29 -0.61
N TYR A 26 13.75 5.64 -0.56
CA TYR A 26 14.22 6.97 -0.24
C TYR A 26 15.36 7.37 -1.18
N PRO A 27 15.29 8.49 -1.91
CA PRO A 27 14.08 9.32 -2.09
C PRO A 27 12.92 8.54 -2.71
N GLN A 28 11.67 8.96 -2.42
CA GLN A 28 10.47 8.20 -2.80
C GLN A 28 10.29 8.05 -4.33
N LYS A 29 10.80 9.00 -5.11
CA LYS A 29 10.80 8.96 -6.58
C LYS A 29 12.08 8.37 -7.19
N ALA A 30 12.98 7.80 -6.38
CA ALA A 30 14.17 7.14 -6.89
C ALA A 30 13.79 5.93 -7.75
N LEU A 31 14.39 5.82 -8.93
CA LEU A 31 13.98 4.79 -9.91
C LEU A 31 14.56 3.40 -9.64
N HIS A 32 15.69 3.31 -8.96
CA HIS A 32 16.37 2.03 -8.65
C HIS A 32 16.47 1.08 -9.87
N GLY A 33 16.77 1.65 -11.02
CA GLY A 33 16.91 0.92 -12.27
C GLY A 33 15.62 0.72 -13.07
N PHE A 34 14.45 1.06 -12.54
CA PHE A 34 13.23 1.15 -13.33
C PHE A 34 13.30 2.28 -14.35
N ARG A 35 12.63 2.12 -15.48
CA ARG A 35 12.46 3.18 -16.50
C ARG A 35 11.52 4.28 -16.05
N GLY A 36 10.56 3.94 -15.19
CA GLY A 36 9.62 4.87 -14.61
C GLY A 36 8.83 4.24 -13.48
N THR A 37 8.17 5.08 -12.69
CA THR A 37 7.31 4.66 -11.59
C THR A 37 6.08 5.55 -11.49
N LEU A 38 4.96 4.97 -11.07
CA LEU A 38 3.79 5.66 -10.55
C LEU A 38 3.65 5.29 -9.08
N VAL A 39 3.91 6.25 -8.20
CA VAL A 39 4.08 5.97 -6.76
C VAL A 39 2.82 6.27 -5.97
N ASP A 40 2.41 5.30 -5.13
CA ASP A 40 1.52 5.50 -3.99
C ASP A 40 2.23 5.04 -2.71
N GLU A 41 2.59 5.99 -1.87
CA GLU A 41 3.25 5.70 -0.58
C GLU A 41 2.28 5.79 0.60
N SER A 42 0.98 5.80 0.35
CA SER A 42 -0.12 5.82 1.34
C SER A 42 -0.02 6.94 2.34
N GLY A 43 0.52 7.95 2.38
CA GLY A 43 0.64 9.01 3.40
C GLY A 43 2.05 9.15 3.96
N ARG A 44 2.95 8.20 3.69
CA ARG A 44 4.36 8.39 3.97
C ARG A 44 4.90 9.48 3.05
N VAL A 45 5.55 10.48 3.63
CA VAL A 45 6.15 11.60 2.88
C VAL A 45 7.60 11.78 3.33
N GLU A 46 8.51 11.95 2.38
CA GLU A 46 9.92 12.22 2.64
C GLU A 46 10.20 13.69 2.99
N SER A 47 9.29 14.56 2.58
CA SER A 47 9.32 16.00 2.85
C SER A 47 7.90 16.56 2.82
N PRO A 48 7.66 17.75 3.42
CA PRO A 48 6.35 18.41 3.37
C PRO A 48 5.84 18.67 1.95
N ASP A 49 6.74 18.83 1.00
CA ASP A 49 6.41 19.15 -0.40
C ASP A 49 6.23 17.89 -1.27
N PHE A 50 6.46 16.71 -0.72
CA PHE A 50 6.32 15.48 -1.49
C PHE A 50 4.84 15.16 -1.75
N ILE A 51 4.51 14.99 -3.04
CA ILE A 51 3.19 14.54 -3.47
C ILE A 51 3.38 13.29 -4.35
N SER A 52 2.75 12.18 -3.97
CA SER A 52 2.77 10.95 -4.76
C SER A 52 1.93 11.08 -6.04
N ASP A 53 2.17 10.21 -7.03
CA ASP A 53 1.42 10.20 -8.27
C ASP A 53 -0.08 9.90 -8.02
N TYR A 54 -0.37 8.99 -7.08
CA TYR A 54 -1.74 8.74 -6.63
C TYR A 54 -2.40 10.02 -6.09
N ARG A 55 -1.75 10.79 -5.24
CA ARG A 55 -2.33 12.00 -4.66
C ARG A 55 -2.55 13.10 -5.71
N LEU A 56 -1.65 13.24 -6.66
CA LEU A 56 -1.84 14.15 -7.79
C LEU A 56 -3.05 13.72 -8.64
N TRP A 57 -3.14 12.45 -8.99
CA TRP A 57 -4.27 11.90 -9.71
C TRP A 57 -5.57 12.08 -8.93
N PHE A 58 -5.57 11.80 -7.62
CA PHE A 58 -6.73 11.95 -6.76
C PHE A 58 -7.24 13.40 -6.74
N GLN A 59 -6.35 14.38 -6.62
CA GLN A 59 -6.71 15.79 -6.65
C GLN A 59 -7.38 16.20 -7.97
N MET A 60 -6.97 15.63 -9.08
CA MET A 60 -7.60 15.86 -10.38
C MET A 60 -8.96 15.18 -10.49
N GLN A 61 -9.16 14.01 -9.91
CA GLN A 61 -10.41 13.26 -9.97
C GLN A 61 -11.46 13.73 -8.98
N ALA A 62 -11.04 14.27 -7.85
CA ALA A 62 -11.90 14.66 -6.74
C ALA A 62 -11.37 15.93 -6.05
N PRO A 63 -11.40 17.09 -6.74
CA PRO A 63 -10.91 18.35 -6.18
C PRO A 63 -11.58 18.68 -4.85
N GLY A 64 -10.78 19.08 -3.86
CA GLY A 64 -11.26 19.45 -2.53
C GLY A 64 -11.59 18.30 -1.59
N LEU A 65 -11.53 17.04 -2.03
CA LEU A 65 -11.65 15.88 -1.15
C LEU A 65 -10.29 15.45 -0.60
N ASN A 66 -10.35 14.74 0.54
CA ASN A 66 -9.16 14.18 1.19
C ASN A 66 -9.13 12.65 1.01
N PRO A 67 -8.09 12.06 0.42
CA PRO A 67 -7.97 10.61 0.30
C PRO A 67 -7.89 9.90 1.67
N ASP A 68 -7.46 10.60 2.72
CA ASP A 68 -7.37 10.07 4.08
C ASP A 68 -8.65 10.33 4.91
N SER A 69 -9.81 10.36 4.26
CA SER A 69 -11.10 10.74 4.86
C SER A 69 -11.60 9.79 5.96
N THR A 70 -11.04 8.61 6.11
CA THR A 70 -11.36 7.70 7.20
C THR A 70 -10.79 8.12 8.54
N HIS A 71 -9.86 9.08 8.55
CA HIS A 71 -9.14 9.54 9.75
C HIS A 71 -8.45 8.43 10.55
N ILE A 72 -8.23 7.28 9.94
CA ILE A 72 -7.40 6.23 10.50
C ILE A 72 -5.95 6.61 10.21
N GLY A 73 -5.13 6.70 11.24
CA GLY A 73 -3.73 7.02 11.11
C GLY A 73 -2.96 5.94 10.35
N TRP A 74 -1.86 6.35 9.82
CA TRP A 74 -0.98 5.56 8.95
C TRP A 74 -0.49 4.24 9.58
N ASN A 75 -0.28 4.21 10.90
CA ASN A 75 0.11 3.03 11.67
C ASN A 75 -0.98 2.60 12.67
N ASP A 76 -2.18 3.15 12.56
CA ASP A 76 -3.29 2.75 13.44
C ASP A 76 -3.79 1.36 13.09
N HIS A 77 -4.16 0.61 14.13
CA HIS A 77 -4.77 -0.72 14.01
C HIS A 77 -6.31 -0.68 14.00
N GLY A 78 -6.89 0.51 13.98
CA GLY A 78 -8.32 0.69 13.80
C GLY A 78 -8.75 0.35 12.37
N ALA A 79 -10.00 -0.08 12.22
CA ALA A 79 -10.60 -0.34 10.91
C ALA A 79 -11.87 0.49 10.74
N ALA A 80 -12.10 0.99 9.54
CA ALA A 80 -13.32 1.68 9.16
C ALA A 80 -13.55 1.51 7.66
N THR A 81 -14.76 1.77 7.23
CA THR A 81 -15.09 1.78 5.80
C THR A 81 -14.47 2.98 5.10
N TYR A 82 -13.93 2.76 3.91
CA TYR A 82 -13.55 3.85 3.01
C TYR A 82 -14.76 4.72 2.68
N LYS A 83 -14.65 6.04 2.89
CA LYS A 83 -15.78 6.98 2.85
C LYS A 83 -16.07 7.55 1.46
N LEU A 84 -15.16 7.38 0.53
CA LEU A 84 -15.26 7.92 -0.83
C LEU A 84 -15.61 6.78 -1.82
N PRO A 85 -15.99 7.13 -3.07
CA PRO A 85 -16.23 6.11 -4.08
C PRO A 85 -15.03 5.16 -4.26
N GLU A 86 -15.28 3.87 -4.34
CA GLU A 86 -14.26 2.81 -4.40
C GLU A 86 -13.21 3.05 -5.52
N ARG A 87 -13.61 3.60 -6.66
CA ARG A 87 -12.69 3.95 -7.75
C ARG A 87 -11.58 4.92 -7.34
N LEU A 88 -11.79 5.68 -6.27
CA LEU A 88 -10.80 6.62 -5.73
C LEU A 88 -9.87 5.97 -4.69
N HIS A 89 -10.15 4.73 -4.30
CA HIS A 89 -9.33 4.01 -3.34
C HIS A 89 -7.94 3.70 -3.93
N PRO A 90 -6.84 3.84 -3.17
CA PRO A 90 -5.49 3.62 -3.69
C PRO A 90 -5.26 2.22 -4.27
N THR A 91 -5.95 1.20 -3.74
CA THR A 91 -5.90 -0.16 -4.31
C THR A 91 -6.54 -0.21 -5.71
N ALA A 92 -7.68 0.46 -5.90
CA ALA A 92 -8.35 0.53 -7.20
C ALA A 92 -7.47 1.28 -8.22
N TRP A 93 -6.92 2.43 -7.81
CA TRP A 93 -6.00 3.20 -8.64
C TRP A 93 -4.77 2.39 -9.07
N THR A 94 -4.12 1.69 -8.13
CA THR A 94 -2.94 0.86 -8.44
C THR A 94 -3.28 -0.22 -9.46
N GLY A 95 -4.43 -0.88 -9.31
CA GLY A 95 -4.91 -1.89 -10.24
C GLY A 95 -5.23 -1.32 -11.62
N GLU A 96 -5.91 -0.16 -11.68
CA GLU A 96 -6.26 0.52 -12.92
C GLU A 96 -5.02 0.95 -13.70
N MET A 97 -4.07 1.63 -13.03
CA MET A 97 -2.80 2.03 -13.66
C MET A 97 -2.00 0.83 -14.18
N ALA A 98 -2.02 -0.28 -13.47
CA ALA A 98 -1.37 -1.51 -13.93
C ALA A 98 -2.05 -2.07 -15.19
N CYS A 99 -3.37 -2.10 -15.21
CA CYS A 99 -4.14 -2.54 -16.39
C CYS A 99 -3.92 -1.61 -17.58
N GLU A 100 -3.90 -0.30 -17.38
CA GLU A 100 -3.61 0.67 -18.43
C GLU A 100 -2.19 0.49 -18.97
N MET A 101 -1.21 0.32 -18.08
CA MET A 101 0.17 0.07 -18.49
C MET A 101 0.27 -1.17 -19.38
N ILE A 102 -0.38 -2.26 -19.01
CA ILE A 102 -0.37 -3.50 -19.80
C ILE A 102 -1.03 -3.29 -21.15
N ARG A 103 -2.23 -2.68 -21.21
CA ARG A 103 -2.97 -2.44 -22.46
C ARG A 103 -2.22 -1.54 -23.43
N ASN A 104 -1.56 -0.51 -22.91
CA ASN A 104 -0.86 0.48 -23.70
C ASN A 104 0.60 0.10 -24.01
N TYR A 105 1.08 -0.99 -23.42
CA TYR A 105 2.45 -1.44 -23.64
C TYR A 105 2.70 -2.03 -25.03
N GLU A 106 1.65 -2.52 -25.69
CA GLU A 106 1.76 -3.06 -27.05
C GLU A 106 2.41 -2.04 -27.99
N GLY A 107 3.58 -2.38 -28.48
CA GLY A 107 4.30 -1.56 -29.45
C GLY A 107 5.38 -0.64 -28.91
N ILE A 108 5.61 -0.59 -27.62
CA ILE A 108 6.82 0.08 -27.10
C ILE A 108 8.02 -0.82 -27.38
N ASN A 109 8.64 -0.62 -28.54
CA ASN A 109 9.98 -1.13 -28.89
C ASN A 109 10.20 -2.65 -28.86
N ASN A 110 9.21 -3.49 -28.94
CA ASN A 110 9.34 -4.97 -28.89
C ASN A 110 10.15 -5.50 -27.70
N GLN A 111 10.24 -4.73 -26.62
CA GLN A 111 10.95 -5.13 -25.41
C GLN A 111 10.02 -5.94 -24.49
N PRO A 112 10.49 -6.98 -23.82
CA PRO A 112 9.69 -7.65 -22.82
C PRO A 112 9.43 -6.72 -21.62
N LEU A 113 8.21 -6.75 -21.08
CA LEU A 113 7.81 -5.93 -19.94
C LEU A 113 8.15 -6.62 -18.63
N PHE A 114 8.85 -5.93 -17.74
CA PHE A 114 8.92 -6.25 -16.32
C PHE A 114 8.11 -5.21 -15.54
N LEU A 115 6.95 -5.60 -15.05
CA LEU A 115 6.05 -4.73 -14.31
C LEU A 115 5.98 -5.13 -12.83
N LYS A 116 6.43 -4.23 -11.93
CA LYS A 116 6.20 -4.36 -10.49
C LYS A 116 4.90 -3.67 -10.14
N ILE A 117 3.90 -4.43 -9.66
CA ILE A 117 2.67 -3.90 -9.10
C ILE A 117 2.70 -4.13 -7.59
N SER A 118 2.62 -3.05 -6.82
CA SER A 118 2.78 -3.09 -5.37
C SER A 118 1.64 -2.37 -4.68
N PHE A 119 0.65 -3.14 -4.22
CA PHE A 119 -0.46 -2.60 -3.45
C PHE A 119 0.00 -2.20 -2.05
N ALA A 120 -0.44 -1.02 -1.59
CA ALA A 120 -0.13 -0.57 -0.24
C ALA A 120 -0.93 -1.33 0.82
N ARG A 121 -2.18 -1.69 0.54
CA ARG A 121 -3.00 -2.53 1.41
C ARG A 121 -2.59 -4.01 1.28
N PRO A 122 -2.63 -4.78 2.38
CA PRO A 122 -3.34 -4.56 3.66
C PRO A 122 -2.53 -3.86 4.76
N HIS A 123 -1.53 -3.04 4.47
CA HIS A 123 -0.95 -2.14 5.45
C HIS A 123 -2.01 -1.11 5.89
N SER A 124 -1.93 -0.60 7.13
CA SER A 124 -2.86 0.44 7.57
C SER A 124 -2.80 1.69 6.66
N PRO A 125 -3.87 2.50 6.61
CA PRO A 125 -5.14 2.30 7.30
C PRO A 125 -5.92 1.09 6.78
N TYR A 126 -6.68 0.43 7.70
CA TYR A 126 -7.56 -0.68 7.34
C TYR A 126 -8.93 -0.11 6.94
N ASP A 127 -9.03 0.33 5.70
CA ASP A 127 -10.15 1.10 5.17
C ASP A 127 -10.77 0.46 3.91
N PRO A 128 -11.21 -0.79 3.97
CA PRO A 128 -11.79 -1.45 2.81
C PRO A 128 -13.12 -0.79 2.38
N PRO A 129 -13.50 -0.94 1.10
CA PRO A 129 -14.86 -0.60 0.65
C PRO A 129 -15.93 -1.37 1.42
N GLN A 130 -17.11 -0.74 1.67
CA GLN A 130 -18.20 -1.32 2.46
C GLN A 130 -18.59 -2.71 1.99
N ARG A 131 -18.73 -2.92 0.68
CA ARG A 131 -19.11 -4.23 0.11
C ARG A 131 -18.21 -5.39 0.57
N LEU A 132 -16.91 -5.13 0.78
CA LEU A 132 -15.97 -6.14 1.26
C LEU A 132 -16.13 -6.39 2.75
N LEU A 133 -16.40 -5.36 3.55
CA LEU A 133 -16.74 -5.55 4.96
C LEU A 133 -18.02 -6.39 5.10
N ASP A 134 -19.05 -6.08 4.33
CA ASP A 134 -20.32 -6.81 4.35
C ASP A 134 -20.13 -8.27 3.95
N GLU A 135 -19.26 -8.53 2.98
CA GLU A 135 -18.94 -9.90 2.55
C GLU A 135 -18.31 -10.74 3.66
N TYR A 136 -17.49 -10.13 4.51
CA TYR A 136 -16.76 -10.82 5.58
C TYR A 136 -17.42 -10.74 6.96
N ALA A 137 -18.38 -9.81 7.16
CA ALA A 137 -19.00 -9.56 8.46
C ALA A 137 -19.64 -10.80 9.11
N ASN A 138 -20.15 -11.73 8.29
CA ASN A 138 -20.85 -12.94 8.76
C ASN A 138 -20.08 -14.22 8.41
N ARG A 139 -18.83 -14.15 7.98
CA ARG A 139 -18.01 -15.32 7.71
C ARG A 139 -17.37 -15.83 9.00
N ASP A 140 -17.32 -17.14 9.13
CA ASP A 140 -16.48 -17.80 10.14
C ASP A 140 -15.01 -17.67 9.69
N ILE A 141 -14.31 -16.77 10.35
CA ILE A 141 -12.89 -16.49 10.05
C ILE A 141 -12.06 -17.28 11.05
N PRO A 142 -11.12 -18.13 10.58
CA PRO A 142 -10.24 -18.88 11.48
C PRO A 142 -9.50 -17.96 12.43
N ALA A 143 -9.39 -18.34 13.68
CA ALA A 143 -8.56 -17.63 14.63
C ALA A 143 -7.09 -17.57 14.13
N PRO A 144 -6.38 -16.46 14.36
CA PRO A 144 -4.99 -16.37 13.97
C PRO A 144 -4.16 -17.42 14.72
N TRP A 145 -3.18 -17.97 14.04
CA TRP A 145 -2.25 -18.89 14.69
C TRP A 145 -1.42 -18.13 15.71
N ILE A 146 -1.43 -18.60 16.96
CA ILE A 146 -0.65 -17.99 18.06
C ILE A 146 0.52 -18.92 18.35
N GLY A 147 1.74 -18.43 18.13
CA GLY A 147 2.96 -19.18 18.42
C GLY A 147 3.13 -19.46 19.92
N GLU A 148 3.79 -20.57 20.24
CA GLU A 148 4.09 -20.97 21.62
C GLU A 148 4.73 -19.83 22.43
N TRP A 149 5.60 -19.05 21.81
CA TRP A 149 6.29 -17.91 22.39
C TRP A 149 5.37 -16.75 22.81
N CYS A 150 4.13 -16.73 22.29
CA CYS A 150 3.11 -15.72 22.65
C CYS A 150 2.28 -16.11 23.88
N LYS A 151 2.28 -17.37 24.31
CA LYS A 151 1.37 -17.88 25.35
C LYS A 151 1.53 -17.17 26.69
N ASP A 152 2.75 -16.73 27.00
CA ASP A 152 3.08 -16.06 28.26
C ASP A 152 2.97 -14.52 28.17
N LYS A 153 2.55 -13.99 27.03
CA LYS A 153 2.42 -12.54 26.87
C LYS A 153 1.07 -12.03 27.38
N PRO A 154 1.06 -10.82 28.02
CA PRO A 154 -0.17 -10.27 28.60
C PRO A 154 -1.35 -10.20 27.63
N TYR A 155 -1.08 -9.92 26.35
CA TYR A 155 -2.11 -9.79 25.31
C TYR A 155 -2.61 -11.13 24.74
N ALA A 156 -1.90 -12.24 24.97
CA ALA A 156 -2.36 -13.57 24.50
C ALA A 156 -3.68 -13.99 25.12
N LYS A 157 -4.07 -13.40 26.24
CA LYS A 157 -5.33 -13.65 26.98
C LYS A 157 -6.42 -12.64 26.63
N LEU A 158 -6.14 -11.63 25.82
CA LEU A 158 -7.14 -10.62 25.44
C LEU A 158 -8.10 -11.19 24.40
N LYS A 159 -9.40 -11.11 24.72
CA LYS A 159 -10.47 -11.49 23.77
C LYS A 159 -10.62 -10.48 22.63
N ASP A 160 -10.11 -9.26 22.84
CA ASP A 160 -10.21 -8.14 21.91
C ASP A 160 -8.85 -7.47 21.76
N PRO A 161 -8.14 -7.69 20.63
CA PRO A 161 -6.82 -7.10 20.39
C PRO A 161 -6.82 -5.56 20.39
N GLN A 162 -7.95 -4.92 20.14
CA GLN A 162 -8.07 -3.46 20.15
C GLN A 162 -8.02 -2.88 21.57
N LYS A 163 -8.13 -3.70 22.59
CA LYS A 163 -7.99 -3.28 24.01
C LYS A 163 -6.58 -3.32 24.54
N VAL A 164 -5.58 -3.62 23.72
CA VAL A 164 -4.19 -3.50 24.09
C VAL A 164 -3.89 -2.02 24.34
N LYS A 165 -3.54 -1.67 25.56
CA LYS A 165 -3.17 -0.28 25.88
C LYS A 165 -1.88 0.10 25.16
N LYS A 166 -1.76 1.36 24.74
CA LYS A 166 -0.56 1.91 24.09
C LYS A 166 0.74 1.70 24.88
N ASP A 167 0.63 1.60 26.19
CA ASP A 167 1.74 1.38 27.12
C ASP A 167 2.05 -0.10 27.41
N ALA A 168 1.36 -1.04 26.77
CA ALA A 168 1.72 -2.44 26.85
C ALA A 168 3.08 -2.67 26.13
N PRO A 169 4.00 -3.46 26.72
CA PRO A 169 5.37 -3.59 26.21
C PRO A 169 5.50 -4.11 24.77
N TYR A 170 4.42 -4.43 24.12
CA TYR A 170 4.33 -4.88 22.74
C TYR A 170 3.20 -4.20 21.95
N GLY A 171 2.63 -3.12 22.48
CA GLY A 171 1.52 -2.38 21.88
C GLY A 171 1.93 -1.29 20.90
N ASN A 172 3.19 -0.95 20.83
CA ASN A 172 3.71 0.12 19.99
C ASN A 172 4.56 -0.44 18.84
N PHE A 173 3.96 -1.23 17.96
CA PHE A 173 4.62 -1.59 16.71
C PHE A 173 4.46 -0.51 15.61
N GLY A 174 4.23 0.74 15.96
CA GLY A 174 3.90 1.74 14.97
C GLY A 174 4.39 3.15 15.21
N ASP A 175 5.13 3.40 16.26
CA ASP A 175 5.63 4.75 16.60
C ASP A 175 7.15 4.91 16.36
N GLU A 176 7.75 4.15 15.43
CA GLU A 176 9.11 4.41 14.93
C GLU A 176 9.10 4.96 13.50
#